data_922b8fb6a2c6d4c115b1bcb0ab3f5b16
#
_entry.id   922b8fb6a2c6d4c115b1bcb0ab3f5b16
#
_cell.length_a   1.000
_cell.length_b   1.000
_cell.length_c   1.000
_cell.angle_alpha   90.00
_cell.angle_beta   90.00
_cell.angle_gamma   90.00
#
_symmetry.space_group_name_H-M   'P 1'
#
loop_
_entity.id
_entity.type
_entity.pdbx_description
1 polymer ?
#
loop_
_entity_poly.entity_id
_entity_poly.type
_entity_poly.pdbx_seq_one_letter_code
_entity_poly.pdbx_strand_id
1 'polypeptide(L)'
;MQLRFGLITVSDRSARGERPDTSGPALEKEVVAQGWQVIRRTIIPDDLVPLRDLLVSWAASGELDVILTTGGTGFSPRDVTPEATRGAIERDAPGLAEAMRSASLKVTPHAMLSRAQAGMRGDTLIINLPGSPKAAVENLQVVLPVLEHAVQLLHEDPRAEGGH
;
A
#
# COMPACT_ATOMS: atom_id res chain seq x y z
N MET A 1 -16.71 6.59 -8.05
CA MET A 1 -15.54 7.46 -7.79
C MET A 1 -14.32 6.89 -8.48
N GLN A 2 -13.52 7.70 -9.11
CA GLN A 2 -12.28 7.26 -9.73
C GLN A 2 -11.11 7.57 -8.79
N LEU A 3 -10.57 6.55 -8.12
CA LEU A 3 -9.47 6.71 -7.18
C LEU A 3 -8.14 6.93 -7.90
N ARG A 4 -7.26 7.71 -7.28
CA ARG A 4 -5.93 8.07 -7.77
C ARG A 4 -4.88 7.41 -6.88
N PHE A 5 -4.04 6.59 -7.47
CA PHE A 5 -3.06 5.76 -6.75
C PHE A 5 -1.64 6.23 -6.97
N GLY A 6 -0.83 6.11 -5.92
CA GLY A 6 0.63 6.08 -6.00
C GLY A 6 1.13 4.68 -5.66
N LEU A 7 2.09 4.17 -6.41
CA LEU A 7 2.71 2.87 -6.20
C LEU A 7 4.21 3.03 -5.90
N ILE A 8 4.66 2.48 -4.78
CA ILE A 8 6.06 2.51 -4.37
C ILE A 8 6.55 1.08 -4.22
N THR A 9 7.50 0.68 -5.07
CA THR A 9 8.21 -0.59 -4.91
C THR A 9 9.43 -0.33 -4.02
N VAL A 10 9.50 -1.05 -2.90
CA VAL A 10 10.58 -0.95 -1.92
C VAL A 10 11.48 -2.16 -2.10
N SER A 11 12.64 -1.96 -2.70
CA SER A 11 13.58 -3.04 -3.02
C SER A 11 14.98 -2.48 -3.31
N ASP A 12 15.96 -2.88 -2.51
CA ASP A 12 17.38 -2.54 -2.76
C ASP A 12 17.83 -3.01 -4.14
N ARG A 13 17.50 -4.25 -4.50
CA ARG A 13 17.93 -4.86 -5.76
C ARG A 13 17.30 -4.19 -6.98
N SER A 14 16.02 -3.90 -6.93
CA SER A 14 15.33 -3.19 -8.02
C SER A 14 15.78 -1.73 -8.13
N ALA A 15 16.05 -1.08 -7.00
CA ALA A 15 16.56 0.29 -6.98
C ALA A 15 17.96 0.40 -7.63
N ARG A 16 18.80 -0.64 -7.49
CA ARG A 16 20.11 -0.71 -8.16
C ARG A 16 20.06 -1.22 -9.59
N GLY A 17 18.89 -1.58 -10.11
CA GLY A 17 18.74 -2.16 -11.45
C GLY A 17 19.21 -3.61 -11.58
N GLU A 18 19.45 -4.30 -10.47
CA GLU A 18 19.90 -5.70 -10.44
C GLU A 18 18.76 -6.69 -10.65
N ARG A 19 17.52 -6.26 -10.43
CA ARG A 19 16.32 -7.07 -10.57
C ARG A 19 15.17 -6.22 -11.12
N PRO A 20 14.42 -6.70 -12.14
CA PRO A 20 13.26 -5.96 -12.63
C PRO A 20 12.17 -5.86 -11.55
N ASP A 21 11.48 -4.73 -11.51
CA ASP A 21 10.28 -4.57 -10.71
C ASP A 21 9.12 -5.28 -11.43
N THR A 22 8.62 -6.36 -10.84
CA THR A 22 7.47 -7.11 -11.35
C THR A 22 6.20 -6.85 -10.54
N SER A 23 6.34 -6.42 -9.28
CA SER A 23 5.21 -6.15 -8.39
C SER A 23 4.49 -4.85 -8.74
N GLY A 24 5.23 -3.79 -9.03
CA GLY A 24 4.65 -2.50 -9.42
C GLY A 24 3.71 -2.62 -10.64
N PRO A 25 4.18 -3.16 -11.77
CA PRO A 25 3.32 -3.38 -12.93
C PRO A 25 2.11 -4.30 -12.67
N ALA A 26 2.28 -5.35 -11.85
CA ALA A 26 1.18 -6.25 -11.49
C ALA A 26 0.09 -5.52 -10.69
N LEU A 27 0.47 -4.68 -9.72
CA LEU A 27 -0.47 -3.87 -8.94
C LEU A 27 -1.15 -2.81 -9.81
N GLU A 28 -0.41 -2.15 -10.69
CA GLU A 28 -0.99 -1.18 -11.63
C GLU A 28 -2.09 -1.81 -12.47
N LYS A 29 -1.87 -3.02 -12.97
CA LYS A 29 -2.87 -3.76 -13.74
C LYS A 29 -4.15 -4.00 -12.93
N GLU A 30 -4.04 -4.36 -11.65
CA GLU A 30 -5.20 -4.57 -10.78
C GLU A 30 -5.96 -3.27 -10.53
N VAL A 31 -5.26 -2.17 -10.27
CA VAL A 31 -5.85 -0.84 -10.06
C VAL A 31 -6.61 -0.38 -11.30
N VAL A 32 -5.97 -0.47 -12.47
CA VAL A 32 -6.58 -0.07 -13.75
C VAL A 32 -7.80 -0.92 -14.08
N ALA A 33 -7.79 -2.21 -13.74
CA ALA A 33 -8.92 -3.11 -13.94
C ALA A 33 -10.18 -2.69 -13.16
N GLN A 34 -10.02 -1.91 -12.06
CA GLN A 34 -11.13 -1.32 -11.31
C GLN A 34 -11.68 -0.01 -11.94
N GLY A 35 -11.08 0.46 -13.01
CA GLY A 35 -11.39 1.77 -13.58
C GLY A 35 -10.71 2.94 -12.86
N TRP A 36 -9.75 2.67 -12.00
CA TRP A 36 -8.98 3.67 -11.26
C TRP A 36 -7.67 4.03 -11.97
N GLN A 37 -6.95 5.03 -11.47
CA GLN A 37 -5.74 5.54 -12.11
C GLN A 37 -4.51 5.39 -11.20
N VAL A 38 -3.38 5.05 -11.81
CA VAL A 38 -2.06 5.17 -11.18
C VAL A 38 -1.43 6.49 -11.67
N ILE A 39 -1.31 7.45 -10.76
CA ILE A 39 -0.79 8.80 -11.04
C ILE A 39 0.72 8.83 -10.94
N ARG A 40 1.29 8.10 -9.96
CA ARG A 40 2.73 8.04 -9.71
C ARG A 40 3.17 6.62 -9.45
N ARG A 41 4.35 6.27 -9.96
CA ARG A 41 5.01 5.01 -9.65
C ARG A 41 6.51 5.23 -9.51
N THR A 42 7.11 4.66 -8.49
CA THR A 42 8.55 4.74 -8.24
C THR A 42 9.10 3.47 -7.59
N ILE A 43 10.41 3.32 -7.65
CA ILE A 43 11.17 2.28 -6.96
C ILE A 43 12.14 2.99 -6.02
N ILE A 44 12.23 2.51 -4.78
CA ILE A 44 13.08 3.11 -3.76
C ILE A 44 13.81 1.99 -3.00
N PRO A 45 15.04 2.20 -2.53
CA PRO A 45 15.73 1.21 -1.70
C PRO A 45 15.08 1.05 -0.32
N ASP A 46 15.43 -0.04 0.37
CA ASP A 46 14.95 -0.35 1.73
C ASP A 46 15.64 0.54 2.78
N ASP A 47 15.39 1.85 2.70
CA ASP A 47 15.90 2.86 3.61
C ASP A 47 14.73 3.58 4.31
N LEU A 48 14.73 3.59 5.65
CA LEU A 48 13.60 4.06 6.45
C LEU A 48 13.27 5.55 6.19
N VAL A 49 14.26 6.42 6.32
CA VAL A 49 14.01 7.88 6.25
C VAL A 49 13.57 8.32 4.87
N PRO A 50 14.24 7.94 3.76
CA PRO A 50 13.74 8.29 2.43
C PRO A 50 12.35 7.76 2.13
N LEU A 51 12.02 6.54 2.55
CA LEU A 51 10.68 5.97 2.34
C LEU A 51 9.62 6.72 3.15
N ARG A 52 9.89 6.97 4.44
CA ARG A 52 8.98 7.77 5.28
C ARG A 52 8.73 9.15 4.67
N ASP A 53 9.78 9.85 4.27
CA ASP A 53 9.69 11.19 3.71
C ASP A 53 8.94 11.21 2.38
N LEU A 54 9.11 10.18 1.56
CA LEU A 54 8.37 10.01 0.32
C LEU A 54 6.87 9.80 0.57
N LEU A 55 6.51 8.96 1.54
CA LEU A 55 5.12 8.74 1.93
C LEU A 55 4.45 10.03 2.41
N VAL A 56 5.15 10.80 3.26
CA VAL A 56 4.67 12.10 3.75
C VAL A 56 4.48 13.08 2.60
N SER A 57 5.47 13.21 1.72
CA SER A 57 5.44 14.11 0.58
C SER A 57 4.30 13.76 -0.40
N TRP A 58 4.14 12.49 -0.72
CA TRP A 58 3.09 12.06 -1.62
C TRP A 58 1.68 12.25 -1.03
N ALA A 59 1.51 11.95 0.26
CA ALA A 59 0.23 12.19 0.94
C ALA A 59 -0.11 13.70 1.01
N ALA A 60 0.89 14.56 1.18
CA ALA A 60 0.69 16.01 1.24
C ALA A 60 0.43 16.65 -0.13
N SER A 61 0.67 15.95 -1.23
CA SER A 61 0.52 16.52 -2.58
C SER A 61 -0.92 16.85 -2.98
N GLY A 62 -1.90 16.21 -2.35
CA GLY A 62 -3.31 16.33 -2.74
C GLY A 62 -3.67 15.61 -4.05
N GLU A 63 -2.72 14.91 -4.66
CA GLU A 63 -2.93 14.23 -5.93
C GLU A 63 -3.35 12.77 -5.79
N LEU A 64 -3.15 12.17 -4.61
CA LEU A 64 -3.33 10.74 -4.38
C LEU A 64 -4.38 10.46 -3.30
N ASP A 65 -5.26 9.52 -3.59
CA ASP A 65 -6.25 9.03 -2.62
C ASP A 65 -5.71 7.82 -1.85
N VAL A 66 -4.90 6.99 -2.53
CA VAL A 66 -4.31 5.77 -1.97
C VAL A 66 -2.84 5.66 -2.38
N ILE A 67 -1.98 5.34 -1.43
CA ILE A 67 -0.58 4.96 -1.69
C ILE A 67 -0.41 3.49 -1.31
N LEU A 68 0.04 2.68 -2.27
CA LEU A 68 0.40 1.30 -2.04
C LEU A 68 1.93 1.17 -2.04
N THR A 69 2.46 0.51 -1.02
CA THR A 69 3.86 0.06 -1.04
C THR A 69 3.90 -1.43 -1.27
N THR A 70 4.93 -1.93 -1.95
CA THR A 70 5.16 -3.37 -2.11
C THR A 70 6.62 -3.68 -1.78
N GLY A 71 6.82 -4.63 -0.86
CA GLY A 71 8.14 -5.02 -0.38
C GLY A 71 8.52 -4.46 0.99
N GLY A 72 9.56 -5.03 1.58
CA GLY A 72 10.13 -4.58 2.85
C GLY A 72 9.26 -4.81 4.09
N THR A 73 8.36 -5.79 4.07
CA THR A 73 7.38 -6.02 5.15
C THR A 73 7.65 -7.24 6.02
N GLY A 74 8.76 -7.93 5.81
CA GLY A 74 9.08 -9.17 6.53
C GLY A 74 10.02 -8.98 7.72
N PHE A 75 10.82 -10.03 7.98
CA PHE A 75 11.74 -10.13 9.12
C PHE A 75 13.19 -9.86 8.77
N SER A 76 13.52 -9.60 7.51
CA SER A 76 14.89 -9.26 7.14
C SER A 76 15.32 -7.94 7.83
N PRO A 77 16.60 -7.82 8.24
CA PRO A 77 17.09 -6.57 8.85
C PRO A 77 16.89 -5.33 7.98
N ARG A 78 16.84 -5.50 6.66
CA ARG A 78 16.59 -4.40 5.73
C ARG A 78 15.09 -4.10 5.51
N ASP A 79 14.18 -4.93 6.05
CA ASP A 79 12.75 -4.70 5.95
C ASP A 79 12.32 -3.60 6.93
N VAL A 80 12.13 -2.39 6.42
CA VAL A 80 11.81 -1.18 7.22
C VAL A 80 10.51 -0.49 6.78
N THR A 81 9.78 -1.08 5.84
CA THR A 81 8.55 -0.47 5.33
C THR A 81 7.49 -0.25 6.42
N PRO A 82 7.25 -1.18 7.36
CA PRO A 82 6.28 -0.93 8.44
C PRO A 82 6.68 0.24 9.33
N GLU A 83 7.96 0.38 9.67
CA GLU A 83 8.47 1.47 10.50
C GLU A 83 8.38 2.82 9.77
N ALA A 84 8.74 2.86 8.50
CA ALA A 84 8.59 4.07 7.68
C ALA A 84 7.12 4.49 7.57
N THR A 85 6.23 3.52 7.40
CA THR A 85 4.78 3.77 7.31
C THR A 85 4.21 4.27 8.63
N ARG A 86 4.60 3.68 9.77
CA ARG A 86 4.20 4.20 11.10
C ARG A 86 4.65 5.63 11.32
N GLY A 87 5.84 6.00 10.83
CA GLY A 87 6.34 7.37 10.91
C GLY A 87 5.59 8.35 10.00
N ALA A 88 4.91 7.88 8.99
CA ALA A 88 4.17 8.69 8.02
C ALA A 88 2.68 8.83 8.34
N ILE A 89 2.04 7.79 8.85
CA ILE A 89 0.60 7.82 9.15
C ILE A 89 0.29 8.62 10.41
N GLU A 90 -0.90 9.21 10.45
CA GLU A 90 -1.42 9.95 11.59
C GLU A 90 -2.44 9.12 12.38
N ARG A 91 -3.13 8.19 11.71
CA ARG A 91 -4.09 7.27 12.32
C ARG A 91 -3.90 5.88 11.72
N ASP A 92 -3.99 4.85 12.58
CA ASP A 92 -3.92 3.46 12.13
C ASP A 92 -5.23 2.99 11.49
N ALA A 93 -5.12 2.10 10.50
CA ALA A 93 -6.22 1.36 9.92
C ALA A 93 -5.94 -0.15 10.02
N PRO A 94 -5.90 -0.71 11.23
CA PRO A 94 -5.41 -2.08 11.46
C PRO A 94 -6.27 -3.15 10.78
N GLY A 95 -7.56 -2.90 10.59
CA GLY A 95 -8.47 -3.85 9.96
C GLY A 95 -8.07 -4.26 8.55
N LEU A 96 -7.47 -3.35 7.77
CA LEU A 96 -6.99 -3.67 6.42
C LEU A 96 -5.82 -4.67 6.46
N ALA A 97 -4.83 -4.41 7.30
CA ALA A 97 -3.68 -5.30 7.47
C ALA A 97 -4.08 -6.66 8.07
N GLU A 98 -4.99 -6.66 9.03
CA GLU A 98 -5.54 -7.89 9.62
C GLU A 98 -6.27 -8.74 8.59
N ALA A 99 -7.11 -8.14 7.75
CA ALA A 99 -7.84 -8.85 6.69
C ALA A 99 -6.88 -9.47 5.67
N MET A 100 -5.84 -8.75 5.25
CA MET A 100 -4.83 -9.24 4.33
C MET A 100 -4.05 -10.43 4.93
N ARG A 101 -3.58 -10.33 6.18
CA ARG A 101 -2.89 -11.44 6.87
C ARG A 101 -3.78 -12.64 7.05
N SER A 102 -5.02 -12.44 7.46
CA SER A 102 -6.00 -13.52 7.64
C SER A 102 -6.23 -14.29 6.34
N ALA A 103 -6.42 -13.59 5.23
CA ALA A 103 -6.58 -14.22 3.92
C ALA A 103 -5.32 -14.98 3.49
N SER A 104 -4.13 -14.37 3.68
CA SER A 104 -2.85 -14.98 3.30
C SER A 104 -2.52 -16.22 4.13
N LEU A 105 -2.94 -16.30 5.39
CA LEU A 105 -2.77 -17.48 6.24
C LEU A 105 -3.45 -18.74 5.67
N LYS A 106 -4.50 -18.58 4.88
CA LYS A 106 -5.16 -19.69 4.18
C LYS A 106 -4.31 -20.25 3.04
N VAL A 107 -3.34 -19.46 2.55
CA VAL A 107 -2.43 -19.84 1.45
C VAL A 107 -1.12 -20.37 2.00
N THR A 108 -0.55 -19.72 3.02
CA THR A 108 0.75 -20.06 3.59
C THR A 108 0.86 -19.63 5.05
N PRO A 109 1.49 -20.46 5.93
CA PRO A 109 1.79 -20.05 7.30
C PRO A 109 2.81 -18.90 7.38
N HIS A 110 3.62 -18.67 6.34
CA HIS A 110 4.58 -17.58 6.29
C HIS A 110 3.91 -16.20 6.35
N ALA A 111 2.62 -16.11 6.10
CA ALA A 111 1.84 -14.88 6.28
C ALA A 111 1.91 -14.32 7.72
N MET A 112 2.17 -15.18 8.72
CA MET A 112 2.40 -14.75 10.11
C MET A 112 3.62 -13.82 10.25
N LEU A 113 4.55 -13.85 9.31
CA LEU A 113 5.76 -13.03 9.33
C LEU A 113 5.56 -11.67 8.66
N SER A 114 4.40 -11.41 8.08
CA SER A 114 4.08 -10.09 7.55
C SER A 114 3.89 -9.08 8.68
N ARG A 115 4.66 -8.00 8.63
CA ARG A 115 4.54 -6.86 9.55
C ARG A 115 3.87 -5.66 8.88
N ALA A 116 3.17 -5.89 7.77
CA ALA A 116 2.49 -4.86 6.99
C ALA A 116 1.58 -3.99 7.86
N GLN A 117 1.59 -2.69 7.58
CA GLN A 117 0.78 -1.67 8.22
C GLN A 117 -0.18 -1.04 7.22
N ALA A 118 -1.26 -0.47 7.71
CA ALA A 118 -2.13 0.41 6.95
C ALA A 118 -2.58 1.56 7.84
N GLY A 119 -2.79 2.72 7.25
CA GLY A 119 -3.22 3.91 8.00
C GLY A 119 -3.51 5.08 7.08
N MET A 120 -3.78 6.22 7.68
CA MET A 120 -4.15 7.45 6.97
C MET A 120 -3.21 8.57 7.34
N ARG A 121 -2.92 9.41 6.34
CA ARG A 121 -2.32 10.71 6.54
C ARG A 121 -3.12 11.76 5.78
N GLY A 122 -3.73 12.70 6.49
CA GLY A 122 -4.71 13.61 5.89
C GLY A 122 -5.81 12.81 5.19
N ASP A 123 -6.03 13.11 3.93
CA ASP A 123 -7.06 12.47 3.11
C ASP A 123 -6.53 11.29 2.27
N THR A 124 -5.34 10.80 2.58
CA THR A 124 -4.68 9.72 1.83
C THR A 124 -4.57 8.45 2.68
N LEU A 125 -5.00 7.33 2.11
CA LEU A 125 -4.85 6.00 2.68
C LEU A 125 -3.51 5.41 2.24
N ILE A 126 -2.75 4.84 3.18
CA ILE A 126 -1.45 4.21 2.91
C ILE A 126 -1.54 2.75 3.32
N ILE A 127 -1.18 1.83 2.41
CA ILE A 127 -1.30 0.38 2.62
C ILE A 127 0.00 -0.30 2.19
N ASN A 128 0.60 -1.10 3.09
CA ASN A 128 1.74 -1.95 2.76
C ASN A 128 1.27 -3.29 2.17
N LEU A 129 1.92 -3.72 1.10
CA LEU A 129 1.71 -5.00 0.45
C LEU A 129 3.01 -5.83 0.44
N PRO A 130 2.92 -7.17 0.37
CA PRO A 130 4.09 -8.03 0.25
C PRO A 130 4.92 -7.73 -1.00
N GLY A 131 6.19 -8.14 -1.00
CA GLY A 131 7.11 -7.91 -2.11
C GLY A 131 6.89 -8.82 -3.32
N SER A 132 6.40 -10.05 -3.13
CA SER A 132 6.15 -10.96 -4.25
C SER A 132 4.95 -10.47 -5.07
N PRO A 133 5.03 -10.48 -6.42
CA PRO A 133 3.93 -10.00 -7.27
C PRO A 133 2.61 -10.72 -6.98
N LYS A 134 2.66 -12.04 -6.84
CA LYS A 134 1.47 -12.86 -6.54
C LYS A 134 0.85 -12.49 -5.22
N ALA A 135 1.64 -12.43 -4.15
CA ALA A 135 1.15 -12.10 -2.82
C ALA A 135 0.66 -10.63 -2.74
N ALA A 136 1.34 -9.71 -3.41
CA ALA A 136 0.93 -8.31 -3.47
C ALA A 136 -0.46 -8.17 -4.11
N VAL A 137 -0.68 -8.82 -5.25
CA VAL A 137 -1.98 -8.82 -5.93
C VAL A 137 -3.06 -9.48 -5.08
N GLU A 138 -2.79 -10.65 -4.51
CA GLU A 138 -3.74 -11.34 -3.63
C GLU A 138 -4.16 -10.47 -2.44
N ASN A 139 -3.19 -9.78 -1.82
CA ASN A 139 -3.47 -8.88 -0.69
C ASN A 139 -4.26 -7.65 -1.12
N LEU A 140 -3.91 -7.04 -2.25
CA LEU A 140 -4.68 -5.92 -2.80
C LEU A 140 -6.14 -6.32 -3.05
N GLN A 141 -6.36 -7.48 -3.65
CA GLN A 141 -7.71 -7.99 -3.94
C GLN A 141 -8.58 -8.14 -2.69
N VAL A 142 -7.99 -8.42 -1.53
CA VAL A 142 -8.72 -8.50 -0.25
C VAL A 142 -9.33 -7.15 0.14
N VAL A 143 -8.61 -6.05 -0.09
CA VAL A 143 -9.03 -4.72 0.36
C VAL A 143 -9.75 -3.90 -0.72
N LEU A 144 -9.64 -4.27 -1.99
CA LEU A 144 -10.32 -3.58 -3.09
C LEU A 144 -11.80 -3.25 -2.81
N PRO A 145 -12.60 -4.20 -2.26
CA PRO A 145 -14.03 -3.95 -2.07
C PRO A 145 -14.38 -2.78 -1.15
N VAL A 146 -13.46 -2.36 -0.28
CA VAL A 146 -13.71 -1.31 0.70
C VAL A 146 -13.00 0.02 0.39
N LEU A 147 -12.09 0.05 -0.61
CA LEU A 147 -11.24 1.21 -0.83
C LEU A 147 -12.03 2.46 -1.23
N GLU A 148 -12.99 2.33 -2.14
CA GLU A 148 -13.79 3.48 -2.56
C GLU A 148 -14.54 4.09 -1.38
N HIS A 149 -15.20 3.24 -0.59
CA HIS A 149 -15.93 3.70 0.60
C HIS A 149 -15.00 4.32 1.64
N ALA A 150 -13.82 3.72 1.86
CA ALA A 150 -12.82 4.26 2.79
C ALA A 150 -12.38 5.67 2.38
N VAL A 151 -12.11 5.88 1.08
CA VAL A 151 -11.71 7.20 0.57
C VAL A 151 -12.86 8.20 0.64
N GLN A 152 -14.09 7.79 0.34
CA GLN A 152 -15.27 8.64 0.51
C GLN A 152 -15.40 9.14 1.96
N LEU A 153 -15.20 8.26 2.93
CA LEU A 153 -15.21 8.64 4.35
C LEU A 153 -14.09 9.63 4.69
N LEU A 154 -12.87 9.41 4.18
CA LEU A 154 -11.75 10.32 4.39
C LEU A 154 -12.00 11.72 3.81
N HIS A 155 -12.70 11.79 2.69
CA HIS A 155 -13.03 13.05 2.00
C HIS A 155 -14.32 13.68 2.51
N GLU A 156 -14.93 13.12 3.55
CA GLU A 156 -16.24 13.58 4.08
C GLU A 156 -17.32 13.64 2.99
N ASP A 157 -17.27 12.71 2.03
CA ASP A 157 -18.22 12.66 0.92
C ASP A 157 -19.61 12.24 1.44
N PRO A 158 -20.66 13.05 1.23
CA PRO A 158 -22.01 12.71 1.71
C PRO A 158 -22.55 11.36 1.20
N ARG A 159 -22.03 10.86 0.08
CA ARG A 159 -22.39 9.54 -0.47
C ARG A 159 -21.95 8.37 0.41
N ALA A 160 -20.99 8.60 1.31
CA ALA A 160 -20.50 7.58 2.23
C ALA A 160 -21.51 7.22 3.33
N GLU A 161 -22.44 8.11 3.66
CA GLU A 161 -23.39 7.93 4.78
C GLU A 161 -24.38 6.77 4.59
N GLY A 162 -24.62 6.32 3.37
CA GLY A 162 -25.53 5.22 3.05
C GLY A 162 -24.90 3.82 3.01
N GLY A 163 -23.64 3.68 3.34
CA GLY A 163 -22.84 2.46 3.11
C GLY A 163 -22.71 1.48 4.28
N HIS A 164 -23.53 1.60 5.31
CA HIS A 164 -23.52 0.68 6.48
C HIS A 164 -24.70 -0.26 6.47
#